data_55d28b44d5c61b6e3c85f23c0a747b74
#
_entry.id   55d28b44d5c61b6e3c85f23c0a747b74
#
_cell.length_a   1.000
_cell.length_b   1.000
_cell.length_c   1.000
_cell.angle_alpha   90.00
_cell.angle_beta   90.00
_cell.angle_gamma   90.00
#
_symmetry.space_group_name_H-M   'P 1'
#
loop_
_entity.id
_entity.type
_entity.pdbx_description
1 polymer ?
#
loop_
_entity_poly.entity_id
_entity_poly.type
_entity_poly.pdbx_seq_one_letter_code
_entity_poly.pdbx_strand_id
1 'polypeptide(L)'
;MHELRKDPLMNRWIAVLSDSMPPGEYHLQEEEAKESGCVLCSGREKETPPEITAIRGNGSNPNEPGWLARVIPSFKPILHVEGDLGRRGVGMYDRMNSIGANEIIIETPEHNKADGDVGFEQMIRAVSLYKERINDLEKDLRLRYVLIYKNSGRDAGAVYSHPHSQIIATPIIPRRIKEELDGAKQYYSYKERCIFCDIIREELRYGQRVIFETKKFIAFCPYAQSS
;
A
#
# COMPACT_ATOMS: atom_id res chain seq x y z
N MET A 1 -5.01 -21.74 -6.94
CA MET A 1 -3.82 -20.86 -6.75
C MET A 1 -4.04 -19.60 -7.56
N HIS A 2 -3.93 -18.44 -6.96
CA HIS A 2 -4.07 -17.17 -7.67
C HIS A 2 -2.93 -16.99 -8.68
N GLU A 3 -3.22 -16.32 -9.80
CA GLU A 3 -2.26 -16.11 -10.88
C GLU A 3 -2.22 -14.64 -11.28
N LEU A 4 -1.05 -14.20 -11.73
CA LEU A 4 -0.90 -12.97 -12.49
C LEU A 4 -0.86 -13.32 -13.98
N ARG A 5 -1.79 -12.77 -14.77
CA ARG A 5 -1.88 -12.94 -16.22
C ARG A 5 -1.63 -11.65 -16.94
N LYS A 6 -0.87 -11.71 -18.02
CA LYS A 6 -0.53 -10.53 -18.82
C LYS A 6 -1.51 -10.36 -19.99
N ASP A 7 -2.14 -9.20 -20.07
CA ASP A 7 -2.91 -8.76 -21.21
C ASP A 7 -1.95 -8.41 -22.35
N PRO A 8 -1.97 -9.11 -23.49
CA PRO A 8 -1.00 -8.89 -24.57
C PRO A 8 -1.23 -7.57 -25.32
N LEU A 9 -2.46 -7.03 -25.33
CA LEU A 9 -2.80 -5.80 -26.04
C LEU A 9 -2.39 -4.56 -25.22
N MET A 10 -2.78 -4.54 -23.95
CA MET A 10 -2.54 -3.38 -23.05
C MET A 10 -1.23 -3.48 -22.28
N ASN A 11 -0.53 -4.62 -22.40
CA ASN A 11 0.74 -4.89 -21.68
C ASN A 11 0.63 -4.71 -20.15
N ARG A 12 -0.54 -4.99 -19.59
CA ARG A 12 -0.82 -4.90 -18.15
C ARG A 12 -0.95 -6.29 -17.54
N TRP A 13 -0.58 -6.41 -16.27
CA TRP A 13 -0.80 -7.60 -15.48
C TRP A 13 -2.10 -7.50 -14.69
N ILE A 14 -2.85 -8.59 -14.65
CA ILE A 14 -4.14 -8.70 -13.97
C ILE A 14 -4.04 -9.88 -13.00
N ALA A 15 -4.42 -9.64 -11.73
CA ALA A 15 -4.57 -10.71 -10.76
C ALA A 15 -5.87 -11.48 -11.05
N VAL A 16 -5.74 -12.80 -11.24
CA VAL A 16 -6.87 -13.71 -11.45
C VAL A 16 -6.97 -14.62 -10.24
N LEU A 17 -8.07 -14.47 -9.51
CA LEU A 17 -8.34 -15.27 -8.33
C LEU A 17 -8.90 -16.63 -8.75
N SER A 18 -8.40 -17.71 -8.14
CA SER A 18 -8.92 -19.07 -8.37
C SER A 18 -10.31 -19.27 -7.77
N ASP A 19 -10.59 -18.53 -6.70
CA ASP A 19 -11.84 -18.56 -5.99
C ASP A 19 -12.61 -17.30 -6.37
N SER A 20 -13.45 -17.39 -7.41
CA SER A 20 -14.30 -16.28 -7.82
C SER A 20 -15.33 -16.00 -6.73
N MET A 21 -15.32 -14.81 -6.18
CA MET A 21 -16.47 -14.33 -5.43
C MET A 21 -17.67 -14.21 -6.36
N PRO A 22 -18.85 -14.72 -5.99
CA PRO A 22 -20.05 -14.51 -6.78
C PRO A 22 -20.28 -13.03 -7.06
N PRO A 23 -20.80 -12.66 -8.24
CA PRO A 23 -21.23 -11.30 -8.50
C PRO A 23 -22.27 -10.89 -7.46
N GLY A 24 -21.99 -9.87 -6.67
CA GLY A 24 -22.83 -9.41 -5.54
C GLY A 24 -22.15 -9.45 -4.18
N GLU A 25 -21.09 -10.22 -3.99
CA GLU A 25 -20.27 -10.15 -2.76
C GLU A 25 -19.29 -8.96 -2.73
N TYR A 26 -19.23 -8.19 -3.82
CA TYR A 26 -18.53 -6.91 -3.89
C TYR A 26 -19.33 -5.74 -3.29
N HIS A 27 -20.50 -6.00 -2.71
CA HIS A 27 -21.17 -4.99 -1.93
C HIS A 27 -20.32 -4.71 -0.69
N LEU A 28 -19.75 -3.53 -0.66
CA LEU A 28 -19.21 -2.95 0.56
C LEU A 28 -20.33 -3.06 1.60
N GLN A 29 -20.19 -3.99 2.54
CA GLN A 29 -21.21 -4.18 3.58
C GLN A 29 -21.37 -2.84 4.29
N GLU A 30 -22.61 -2.39 4.39
CA GLU A 30 -22.99 -1.22 5.18
C GLU A 30 -22.89 -1.52 6.68
N GLU A 31 -21.80 -2.07 7.11
CA GLU A 31 -21.49 -2.03 8.51
C GLU A 31 -20.91 -0.63 8.77
N GLU A 32 -21.76 0.26 9.32
CA GLU A 32 -21.24 1.16 10.32
C GLU A 32 -20.52 0.26 11.33
N ALA A 33 -19.23 0.08 11.15
CA ALA A 33 -18.44 -0.76 12.02
C ALA A 33 -18.42 -0.07 13.37
N LYS A 34 -19.39 -0.46 14.20
CA LYS A 34 -19.40 -0.11 15.60
C LYS A 34 -18.11 -0.66 16.19
N GLU A 35 -17.47 0.13 17.01
CA GLU A 35 -16.25 -0.24 17.74
C GLU A 35 -16.35 -1.67 18.33
N SER A 36 -17.53 -2.08 18.77
CA SER A 36 -17.83 -3.39 19.34
C SER A 36 -17.69 -4.59 18.39
N GLY A 37 -17.55 -4.38 17.08
CA GLY A 37 -17.45 -5.44 16.07
C GLY A 37 -16.14 -5.45 15.28
N CYS A 38 -15.29 -4.45 15.40
CA CYS A 38 -14.11 -4.31 14.57
C CYS A 38 -12.97 -5.26 14.95
N VAL A 39 -12.58 -6.12 14.03
CA VAL A 39 -11.51 -7.11 14.24
C VAL A 39 -10.10 -6.48 14.37
N LEU A 40 -9.93 -5.21 13.96
CA LEU A 40 -8.66 -4.50 14.07
C LEU A 40 -8.48 -3.79 15.42
N CYS A 41 -9.51 -3.73 16.27
CA CYS A 41 -9.41 -3.13 17.60
C CYS A 41 -8.54 -3.96 18.55
N SER A 42 -7.87 -3.27 19.47
CA SER A 42 -7.13 -3.91 20.56
C SER A 42 -8.05 -4.79 21.42
N GLY A 43 -7.55 -5.98 21.81
CA GLY A 43 -8.31 -7.01 22.52
C GLY A 43 -8.90 -8.10 21.61
N ARG A 44 -8.77 -7.96 20.28
CA ARG A 44 -9.26 -8.94 19.29
C ARG A 44 -8.13 -9.53 18.43
N GLU A 45 -6.91 -9.51 18.92
CA GLU A 45 -5.73 -9.99 18.19
C GLU A 45 -5.85 -11.45 17.74
N LYS A 46 -6.59 -12.26 18.48
CA LYS A 46 -6.83 -13.68 18.14
C LYS A 46 -7.77 -13.90 16.95
N GLU A 47 -8.50 -12.87 16.54
CA GLU A 47 -9.39 -12.90 15.38
C GLU A 47 -8.70 -12.46 14.09
N THR A 48 -7.44 -12.03 14.19
CA THR A 48 -6.60 -11.62 13.06
C THR A 48 -5.53 -12.67 12.76
N PRO A 49 -4.94 -12.66 11.55
CA PRO A 49 -3.70 -13.39 11.32
C PRO A 49 -2.62 -12.98 12.33
N PRO A 50 -1.64 -13.87 12.63
CA PRO A 50 -0.52 -13.52 13.49
C PRO A 50 0.20 -12.28 12.98
N GLU A 51 0.62 -11.42 13.91
CA GLU A 51 1.30 -10.19 13.54
C GLU A 51 2.69 -10.46 12.93
N ILE A 52 3.04 -9.64 11.95
CA ILE A 52 4.38 -9.62 11.35
C ILE A 52 5.32 -8.84 12.26
N THR A 53 4.88 -7.67 12.71
CA THR A 53 5.61 -6.78 13.63
C THR A 53 4.65 -5.84 14.32
N ALA A 54 5.06 -5.25 15.45
CA ALA A 54 4.30 -4.21 16.13
C ALA A 54 5.18 -3.30 16.97
N ILE A 55 4.79 -2.05 17.11
CA ILE A 55 5.36 -1.11 18.08
C ILE A 55 4.57 -1.23 19.39
N ARG A 56 5.28 -1.45 20.49
CA ARG A 56 4.70 -1.63 21.84
C ARG A 56 5.32 -0.67 22.84
N GLY A 57 4.48 -0.17 23.77
CA GLY A 57 4.92 0.73 24.85
C GLY A 57 5.42 -0.01 26.10
N ASN A 58 4.87 -1.19 26.39
CA ASN A 58 4.98 -1.82 27.71
C ASN A 58 5.45 -3.29 27.68
N GLY A 59 6.10 -3.73 26.62
CA GLY A 59 6.66 -5.10 26.58
C GLY A 59 5.57 -6.21 26.53
N SER A 60 4.37 -5.93 26.04
CA SER A 60 3.36 -6.97 25.80
C SER A 60 3.85 -7.99 24.77
N ASN A 61 3.37 -9.22 24.86
CA ASN A 61 3.77 -10.30 23.96
C ASN A 61 3.19 -10.10 22.55
N PRO A 62 3.80 -10.72 21.53
CA PRO A 62 3.22 -10.79 20.20
C PRO A 62 1.79 -11.37 20.22
N ASN A 63 0.92 -10.82 19.36
CA ASN A 63 -0.50 -11.20 19.26
C ASN A 63 -1.33 -11.02 20.55
N GLU A 64 -0.91 -10.10 21.41
CA GLU A 64 -1.63 -9.68 22.60
C GLU A 64 -1.85 -8.16 22.60
N PRO A 65 -2.84 -7.66 23.36
CA PRO A 65 -3.08 -6.23 23.55
C PRO A 65 -1.85 -5.47 24.08
N GLY A 66 -1.83 -4.14 23.91
CA GLY A 66 -0.74 -3.28 24.39
C GLY A 66 0.21 -2.82 23.28
N TRP A 67 -0.12 -3.12 22.02
CA TRP A 67 0.53 -2.52 20.86
C TRP A 67 0.04 -1.08 20.65
N LEU A 68 0.90 -0.27 20.06
CA LEU A 68 0.61 1.12 19.69
C LEU A 68 0.36 1.25 18.17
N ALA A 69 1.03 0.43 17.38
CA ALA A 69 0.78 0.21 15.95
C ALA A 69 1.18 -1.22 15.61
N ARG A 70 0.50 -1.87 14.66
CA ARG A 70 0.63 -3.31 14.40
C ARG A 70 0.53 -3.62 12.91
N VAL A 71 1.31 -4.58 12.43
CA VAL A 71 1.25 -5.08 11.05
C VAL A 71 0.84 -6.54 11.05
N ILE A 72 -0.14 -6.86 10.22
CA ILE A 72 -0.63 -8.22 10.03
C ILE A 72 -0.72 -8.55 8.53
N PRO A 73 -0.67 -9.83 8.15
CA PRO A 73 -1.06 -10.23 6.81
C PRO A 73 -2.52 -9.86 6.51
N SER A 74 -2.85 -9.57 5.27
CA SER A 74 -4.25 -9.39 4.87
C SER A 74 -5.07 -10.66 5.14
N PHE A 75 -6.33 -10.53 5.51
CA PHE A 75 -7.24 -11.66 5.74
C PHE A 75 -7.50 -12.51 4.48
N LYS A 76 -7.53 -11.87 3.33
CA LYS A 76 -7.72 -12.51 2.02
C LYS A 76 -6.64 -12.02 1.06
N PRO A 77 -5.39 -12.51 1.20
CA PRO A 77 -4.30 -12.02 0.37
C PRO A 77 -4.45 -12.48 -1.07
N ILE A 78 -4.31 -11.56 -2.00
CA ILE A 78 -4.24 -11.84 -3.44
C ILE A 78 -2.86 -12.37 -3.82
N LEU A 79 -1.84 -11.92 -3.09
CA LEU A 79 -0.44 -12.29 -3.26
C LEU A 79 0.02 -13.08 -2.05
N HIS A 80 0.89 -14.06 -2.28
CA HIS A 80 1.44 -14.93 -1.25
C HIS A 80 2.97 -14.89 -1.29
N VAL A 81 3.61 -14.93 -0.13
CA VAL A 81 5.07 -14.88 -0.04
C VAL A 81 5.73 -16.24 -0.33
N GLU A 82 4.97 -17.34 -0.20
CA GLU A 82 5.46 -18.70 -0.39
C GLU A 82 5.47 -19.09 -1.87
N GLY A 83 6.46 -19.90 -2.24
CA GLY A 83 6.59 -20.50 -3.58
C GLY A 83 7.44 -19.69 -4.54
N ASP A 84 7.40 -20.08 -5.80
CA ASP A 84 8.19 -19.50 -6.89
C ASP A 84 7.32 -18.70 -7.84
N LEU A 85 7.93 -17.76 -8.55
CA LEU A 85 7.25 -16.96 -9.57
C LEU A 85 6.63 -17.81 -10.68
N GLY A 86 7.21 -18.94 -11.02
CA GLY A 86 6.67 -19.88 -12.01
C GLY A 86 6.29 -19.22 -13.34
N ARG A 87 7.13 -18.27 -13.82
CA ARG A 87 6.88 -17.56 -15.08
C ARG A 87 6.82 -18.53 -16.24
N ARG A 88 5.74 -18.47 -17.03
CA ARG A 88 5.53 -19.37 -18.16
C ARG A 88 4.64 -18.76 -19.24
N GLY A 89 4.89 -19.17 -20.47
CA GLY A 89 4.00 -18.90 -21.60
C GLY A 89 2.88 -19.96 -21.67
N VAL A 90 1.70 -19.56 -22.06
CA VAL A 90 0.58 -20.44 -22.40
C VAL A 90 0.06 -20.00 -23.77
N GLY A 91 0.54 -20.66 -24.83
CA GLY A 91 0.38 -20.15 -26.18
C GLY A 91 1.06 -18.79 -26.31
N MET A 92 0.31 -17.77 -26.73
CA MET A 92 0.81 -16.40 -26.87
C MET A 92 0.74 -15.58 -25.56
N TYR A 93 0.25 -16.14 -24.46
CA TYR A 93 -0.02 -15.41 -23.23
C TYR A 93 1.04 -15.71 -22.18
N ASP A 94 1.45 -14.66 -21.43
CA ASP A 94 2.33 -14.79 -20.27
C ASP A 94 1.52 -14.91 -19.00
N ARG A 95 1.95 -15.79 -18.11
CA ARG A 95 1.43 -15.89 -16.74
C ARG A 95 2.51 -16.23 -15.73
N MET A 96 2.23 -15.94 -14.48
CA MET A 96 3.06 -16.34 -13.34
C MET A 96 2.19 -16.59 -12.12
N ASN A 97 2.78 -17.21 -11.10
CA ASN A 97 2.14 -17.36 -9.81
C ASN A 97 1.99 -16.00 -9.12
N SER A 98 0.97 -15.86 -8.27
CA SER A 98 0.66 -14.63 -7.55
C SER A 98 1.57 -14.50 -6.32
N ILE A 99 2.87 -14.34 -6.54
CA ILE A 99 3.89 -14.16 -5.50
C ILE A 99 3.96 -12.68 -5.12
N GLY A 100 4.05 -12.41 -3.82
CA GLY A 100 4.16 -11.08 -3.29
C GLY A 100 3.64 -10.99 -1.86
N ALA A 101 3.43 -9.78 -1.35
CA ALA A 101 2.89 -9.57 -0.01
C ALA A 101 1.64 -8.68 -0.05
N ASN A 102 0.68 -9.01 0.80
CA ASN A 102 -0.46 -8.18 1.15
C ASN A 102 -0.52 -8.04 2.67
N GLU A 103 -0.32 -6.84 3.18
CA GLU A 103 -0.27 -6.58 4.62
C GLU A 103 -1.19 -5.42 4.98
N ILE A 104 -1.67 -5.42 6.22
CA ILE A 104 -2.47 -4.34 6.82
C ILE A 104 -1.64 -3.74 7.96
N ILE A 105 -1.46 -2.43 7.92
CA ILE A 105 -0.84 -1.68 9.02
C ILE A 105 -1.97 -1.02 9.81
N ILE A 106 -2.20 -1.49 11.01
CA ILE A 106 -3.15 -0.92 11.96
C ILE A 106 -2.42 0.22 12.65
N GLU A 107 -2.82 1.45 12.33
CA GLU A 107 -2.04 2.65 12.67
C GLU A 107 -2.22 3.11 14.11
N THR A 108 -3.29 2.71 14.76
CA THR A 108 -3.61 3.07 16.15
C THR A 108 -4.46 1.98 16.79
N PRO A 109 -4.41 1.75 18.10
CA PRO A 109 -5.34 0.87 18.78
C PRO A 109 -6.77 1.46 18.91
N GLU A 110 -6.94 2.77 18.66
CA GLU A 110 -8.19 3.49 18.80
C GLU A 110 -9.01 3.46 17.51
N HIS A 111 -10.27 3.04 17.59
CA HIS A 111 -11.13 2.83 16.42
C HIS A 111 -11.57 4.13 15.73
N ASN A 112 -11.98 5.12 16.51
CA ASN A 112 -12.72 6.29 16.01
C ASN A 112 -11.84 7.53 15.79
N LYS A 113 -10.56 7.38 15.47
CA LYS A 113 -9.72 8.52 15.13
C LYS A 113 -9.77 8.79 13.64
N ALA A 114 -10.25 9.98 13.27
CA ALA A 114 -10.03 10.49 11.92
C ALA A 114 -8.53 10.70 11.66
N ASP A 115 -8.12 10.60 10.40
CA ASP A 115 -6.69 10.73 10.01
C ASP A 115 -6.05 12.04 10.51
N GLY A 116 -6.82 13.14 10.58
CA GLY A 116 -6.37 14.42 11.11
C GLY A 116 -6.23 14.49 12.64
N ASP A 117 -6.86 13.56 13.36
CA ASP A 117 -6.90 13.52 14.83
C ASP A 117 -5.87 12.54 15.41
N VAL A 118 -5.20 11.80 14.55
CA VAL A 118 -4.07 10.95 14.94
C VAL A 118 -2.91 11.84 15.33
N GLY A 119 -2.54 11.89 16.61
CA GLY A 119 -1.48 12.74 17.10
C GLY A 119 -0.13 12.48 16.42
N PHE A 120 0.74 13.48 16.38
CA PHE A 120 2.04 13.44 15.69
C PHE A 120 2.90 12.23 16.06
N GLU A 121 2.98 11.86 17.33
CA GLU A 121 3.72 10.68 17.80
C GLU A 121 3.17 9.38 17.21
N GLN A 122 1.86 9.28 17.07
CA GLN A 122 1.22 8.10 16.48
C GLN A 122 1.48 8.00 14.98
N MET A 123 1.49 9.14 14.29
CA MET A 123 1.86 9.20 12.88
C MET A 123 3.32 8.78 12.67
N ILE A 124 4.25 9.20 13.55
CA ILE A 124 5.65 8.74 13.51
C ILE A 124 5.71 7.21 13.63
N ARG A 125 4.93 6.60 14.52
CA ARG A 125 4.89 5.14 14.68
C ARG A 125 4.42 4.45 13.42
N ALA A 126 3.32 4.92 12.82
CA ALA A 126 2.82 4.35 11.57
C ALA A 126 3.87 4.45 10.44
N VAL A 127 4.46 5.62 10.23
CA VAL A 127 5.50 5.84 9.20
C VAL A 127 6.77 5.02 9.49
N SER A 128 7.10 4.78 10.76
CA SER A 128 8.23 3.89 11.14
C SER A 128 7.97 2.45 10.71
N LEU A 129 6.74 1.95 10.88
CA LEU A 129 6.34 0.63 10.38
C LEU A 129 6.35 0.57 8.84
N TYR A 130 5.93 1.64 8.16
CA TYR A 130 6.05 1.71 6.69
C TYR A 130 7.50 1.50 6.24
N LYS A 131 8.42 2.23 6.84
CA LYS A 131 9.85 2.12 6.53
C LYS A 131 10.39 0.72 6.85
N GLU A 132 10.05 0.16 8.00
CA GLU A 132 10.45 -1.17 8.41
C GLU A 132 9.97 -2.22 7.41
N ARG A 133 8.70 -2.18 7.01
CA ARG A 133 8.13 -3.14 6.07
C ARG A 133 8.70 -3.00 4.66
N ILE A 134 8.91 -1.79 4.16
CA ILE A 134 9.57 -1.58 2.87
C ILE A 134 10.96 -2.22 2.90
N ASN A 135 11.78 -1.90 3.90
CA ASN A 135 13.13 -2.43 4.01
C ASN A 135 13.18 -3.96 4.14
N ASP A 136 12.15 -4.58 4.71
CA ASP A 136 12.07 -6.02 4.83
C ASP A 136 11.64 -6.67 3.51
N LEU A 137 10.60 -6.16 2.89
CA LEU A 137 10.08 -6.67 1.62
C LEU A 137 11.06 -6.49 0.45
N GLU A 138 11.90 -5.45 0.47
CA GLU A 138 12.95 -5.23 -0.53
C GLU A 138 14.07 -6.29 -0.50
N LYS A 139 14.21 -7.04 0.58
CA LYS A 139 15.18 -8.15 0.66
C LYS A 139 14.78 -9.33 -0.22
N ASP A 140 13.50 -9.46 -0.54
CA ASP A 140 13.01 -10.49 -1.46
C ASP A 140 13.25 -10.07 -2.92
N LEU A 141 14.26 -10.64 -3.55
CA LEU A 141 14.66 -10.32 -4.92
C LEU A 141 13.60 -10.67 -5.99
N ARG A 142 12.56 -11.41 -5.62
CA ARG A 142 11.41 -11.68 -6.50
C ARG A 142 10.51 -10.46 -6.64
N LEU A 143 10.49 -9.57 -5.63
CA LEU A 143 9.66 -8.37 -5.59
C LEU A 143 10.34 -7.21 -6.34
N ARG A 144 9.56 -6.41 -7.00
CA ARG A 144 10.01 -5.30 -7.84
C ARG A 144 9.40 -3.96 -7.46
N TYR A 145 8.30 -3.99 -6.73
CA TYR A 145 7.60 -2.77 -6.35
C TYR A 145 6.84 -3.00 -5.05
N VAL A 146 6.95 -2.04 -4.14
CA VAL A 146 6.20 -1.98 -2.90
C VAL A 146 5.33 -0.73 -2.93
N LEU A 147 4.03 -0.90 -2.76
CA LEU A 147 3.06 0.19 -2.65
C LEU A 147 2.49 0.20 -1.24
N ILE A 148 2.53 1.36 -0.60
CA ILE A 148 1.76 1.63 0.60
C ILE A 148 0.66 2.61 0.21
N TYR A 149 -0.57 2.30 0.59
CA TYR A 149 -1.71 3.16 0.31
C TYR A 149 -2.69 3.15 1.48
N LYS A 150 -3.47 4.21 1.57
CA LYS A 150 -4.53 4.36 2.55
C LYS A 150 -5.80 4.82 1.84
N ASN A 151 -6.89 4.13 2.11
CA ASN A 151 -8.22 4.54 1.73
C ASN A 151 -8.96 4.96 3.01
N SER A 152 -9.57 6.12 3.00
CA SER A 152 -10.37 6.63 4.11
C SER A 152 -11.80 6.84 3.66
N GLY A 153 -12.74 6.24 4.40
CA GLY A 153 -14.15 6.26 4.05
C GLY A 153 -14.56 5.26 2.96
N ARG A 154 -15.84 4.97 2.95
CA ARG A 154 -16.47 3.98 2.05
C ARG A 154 -16.28 4.34 0.57
N ASP A 155 -16.49 5.60 0.22
CA ASP A 155 -16.41 6.07 -1.17
C ASP A 155 -14.99 5.95 -1.76
N ALA A 156 -13.98 5.97 -0.89
CA ALA A 156 -12.59 5.70 -1.26
C ALA A 156 -12.26 4.21 -1.33
N GLY A 157 -13.20 3.32 -1.00
CA GLY A 157 -12.99 1.87 -0.98
C GLY A 157 -12.29 1.35 0.27
N ALA A 158 -12.38 2.05 1.40
CA ALA A 158 -11.88 1.54 2.68
C ALA A 158 -12.65 0.26 3.07
N VAL A 159 -11.91 -0.81 3.36
CA VAL A 159 -12.49 -2.10 3.79
C VAL A 159 -12.89 -2.07 5.27
N TYR A 160 -12.16 -1.33 6.08
CA TYR A 160 -12.38 -1.17 7.51
C TYR A 160 -12.50 0.31 7.85
N SER A 161 -13.38 0.65 8.79
CA SER A 161 -13.49 2.01 9.35
C SER A 161 -12.36 2.32 10.34
N HIS A 162 -11.69 1.31 10.89
CA HIS A 162 -10.51 1.47 11.75
C HIS A 162 -9.34 2.08 10.97
N PRO A 163 -8.61 3.08 11.52
CA PRO A 163 -7.48 3.69 10.85
C PRO A 163 -6.40 2.67 10.47
N HIS A 164 -6.22 2.46 9.18
CA HIS A 164 -5.26 1.49 8.66
C HIS A 164 -4.71 1.92 7.31
N SER A 165 -3.52 1.45 7.00
CA SER A 165 -2.94 1.47 5.67
C SER A 165 -2.72 0.04 5.17
N GLN A 166 -2.53 -0.11 3.88
CA GLN A 166 -2.27 -1.39 3.25
C GLN A 166 -0.93 -1.36 2.52
N ILE A 167 -0.25 -2.50 2.53
CA ILE A 167 0.96 -2.73 1.74
C ILE A 167 0.67 -3.81 0.70
N ILE A 168 1.07 -3.54 -0.53
CA ILE A 168 1.14 -4.53 -1.60
C ILE A 168 2.55 -4.53 -2.15
N ALA A 169 3.22 -5.69 -2.11
CA ALA A 169 4.51 -5.89 -2.75
C ALA A 169 4.37 -6.89 -3.90
N THR A 170 4.82 -6.50 -5.10
CA THR A 170 4.58 -7.24 -6.33
C THR A 170 5.86 -7.57 -7.10
N PRO A 171 5.88 -8.68 -7.87
CA PRO A 171 7.02 -9.05 -8.72
C PRO A 171 7.05 -8.28 -10.04
N ILE A 172 6.16 -7.32 -10.21
CA ILE A 172 6.00 -6.49 -11.41
C ILE A 172 5.94 -5.02 -11.01
N ILE A 173 6.39 -4.15 -11.91
CA ILE A 173 6.20 -2.70 -11.76
C ILE A 173 4.83 -2.34 -12.37
N PRO A 174 3.92 -1.69 -11.62
CA PRO A 174 2.63 -1.25 -12.14
C PRO A 174 2.81 -0.35 -13.37
N ARG A 175 1.86 -0.44 -14.32
CA ARG A 175 1.94 0.29 -15.58
C ARG A 175 2.11 1.80 -15.39
N ARG A 176 1.33 2.42 -14.51
CA ARG A 176 1.41 3.86 -14.24
C ARG A 176 2.80 4.29 -13.76
N ILE A 177 3.38 3.54 -12.84
CA ILE A 177 4.73 3.80 -12.33
C ILE A 177 5.77 3.64 -13.45
N LYS A 178 5.60 2.63 -14.30
CA LYS A 178 6.48 2.44 -15.45
C LYS A 178 6.40 3.63 -16.42
N GLU A 179 5.21 4.13 -16.71
CA GLU A 179 5.00 5.30 -17.56
C GLU A 179 5.69 6.56 -16.98
N GLU A 180 5.61 6.77 -15.67
CA GLU A 180 6.30 7.87 -14.97
C GLU A 180 7.83 7.74 -15.07
N LEU A 181 8.35 6.53 -14.84
CA LEU A 181 9.79 6.26 -14.96
C LEU A 181 10.30 6.43 -16.39
N ASP A 182 9.55 5.95 -17.38
CA ASP A 182 9.89 6.09 -18.81
C ASP A 182 9.87 7.57 -19.21
N GLY A 183 8.90 8.35 -18.76
CA GLY A 183 8.83 9.80 -18.95
C GLY A 183 10.03 10.54 -18.34
N ALA A 184 10.40 10.17 -17.11
CA ALA A 184 11.56 10.74 -16.44
C ALA A 184 12.88 10.41 -17.19
N LYS A 185 13.02 9.18 -17.68
CA LYS A 185 14.16 8.75 -18.49
C LYS A 185 14.21 9.50 -19.81
N GLN A 186 13.09 9.67 -20.49
CA GLN A 186 13.00 10.42 -21.74
C GLN A 186 13.40 11.88 -21.52
N TYR A 187 12.89 12.52 -20.46
CA TYR A 187 13.30 13.90 -20.12
C TYR A 187 14.81 14.01 -19.91
N TYR A 188 15.39 13.09 -19.15
CA TYR A 188 16.83 13.07 -18.91
C TYR A 188 17.65 12.90 -20.20
N SER A 189 17.18 12.07 -21.14
CA SER A 189 17.82 11.88 -22.43
C SER A 189 17.90 13.16 -23.28
N TYR A 190 16.91 14.07 -23.13
CA TYR A 190 16.88 15.34 -23.86
C TYR A 190 17.57 16.47 -23.13
N LYS A 191 17.45 16.54 -21.82
CA LYS A 191 17.83 17.71 -21.01
C LYS A 191 19.08 17.47 -20.17
N GLU A 192 19.49 16.21 -20.03
CA GLU A 192 20.58 15.78 -19.14
C GLU A 192 20.40 16.25 -17.70
N ARG A 193 19.12 16.41 -17.27
CA ARG A 193 18.71 16.89 -15.97
C ARG A 193 17.56 16.05 -15.41
N CYS A 194 17.46 16.01 -14.10
CA CYS A 194 16.35 15.33 -13.41
C CYS A 194 15.06 16.15 -13.51
N ILE A 195 14.00 15.57 -14.09
CA ILE A 195 12.69 16.24 -14.23
C ILE A 195 12.10 16.62 -12.86
N PHE A 196 12.24 15.76 -11.83
CA PHE A 196 11.71 16.06 -10.50
C PHE A 196 12.42 17.28 -9.87
N CYS A 197 13.74 17.38 -10.05
CA CYS A 197 14.47 18.55 -9.59
C CYS A 197 14.05 19.83 -10.34
N ASP A 198 13.77 19.73 -11.62
CA ASP A 198 13.35 20.87 -12.42
C ASP A 198 11.90 21.28 -12.03
N ILE A 199 11.00 20.33 -11.80
CA ILE A 199 9.64 20.60 -11.28
C ILE A 199 9.73 21.34 -9.93
N ILE A 200 10.48 20.81 -8.97
CA ILE A 200 10.63 21.41 -7.65
C ILE A 200 11.15 22.86 -7.77
N ARG A 201 12.16 23.07 -8.58
CA ARG A 201 12.74 24.41 -8.82
C ARG A 201 11.72 25.38 -9.42
N GLU A 202 10.93 24.91 -10.36
CA GLU A 202 9.92 25.73 -11.01
C GLU A 202 8.75 26.05 -10.09
N GLU A 203 8.27 25.08 -9.29
CA GLU A 203 7.22 25.31 -8.30
C GLU A 203 7.67 26.32 -7.23
N LEU A 204 8.90 26.21 -6.73
CA LEU A 204 9.47 27.17 -5.79
C LEU A 204 9.62 28.56 -6.40
N ARG A 205 9.97 28.66 -7.68
CA ARG A 205 10.12 29.94 -8.39
C ARG A 205 8.78 30.69 -8.54
N TYR A 206 7.72 29.97 -8.91
CA TYR A 206 6.39 30.57 -9.09
C TYR A 206 5.62 30.73 -7.78
N GLY A 207 5.78 29.82 -6.84
CA GLY A 207 5.17 29.85 -5.51
C GLY A 207 3.64 29.67 -5.47
N GLN A 208 2.95 29.68 -6.61
CA GLN A 208 1.49 29.73 -6.66
C GLN A 208 0.81 28.39 -6.24
N ARG A 209 1.52 27.28 -6.39
CA ARG A 209 1.00 25.95 -6.09
C ARG A 209 1.66 25.32 -4.88
N VAL A 210 2.61 26.00 -4.26
CA VAL A 210 3.30 25.52 -3.05
C VAL A 210 2.38 25.71 -1.85
N ILE A 211 2.13 24.61 -1.12
CA ILE A 211 1.34 24.59 0.11
C ILE A 211 2.23 24.90 1.29
N PHE A 212 3.36 24.19 1.40
CA PHE A 212 4.41 24.51 2.38
C PHE A 212 5.77 23.95 1.92
N GLU A 213 6.83 24.48 2.50
CA GLU A 213 8.21 24.11 2.26
C GLU A 213 8.98 23.95 3.58
N THR A 214 9.88 22.97 3.60
CA THR A 214 10.89 22.77 4.65
C THR A 214 12.26 22.62 4.00
N LYS A 215 13.31 22.51 4.80
CA LYS A 215 14.67 22.24 4.28
C LYS A 215 14.79 20.92 3.48
N LYS A 216 13.88 19.98 3.66
CA LYS A 216 13.95 18.62 3.08
C LYS A 216 12.74 18.23 2.24
N PHE A 217 11.61 18.90 2.39
CA PHE A 217 10.35 18.55 1.76
C PHE A 217 9.65 19.78 1.22
N ILE A 218 8.95 19.58 0.11
CA ILE A 218 8.01 20.54 -0.46
C ILE A 218 6.67 19.83 -0.67
N ALA A 219 5.58 20.50 -0.32
CA ALA A 219 4.21 20.10 -0.68
C ALA A 219 3.65 21.13 -1.65
N PHE A 220 3.15 20.66 -2.78
CA PHE A 220 2.56 21.52 -3.81
C PHE A 220 1.45 20.80 -4.58
N CYS A 221 0.54 21.55 -5.18
CA CYS A 221 -0.46 21.03 -6.11
C CYS A 221 0.17 20.86 -7.50
N PRO A 222 0.10 19.68 -8.14
CA PRO A 222 0.66 19.47 -9.47
C PRO A 222 0.07 20.43 -10.51
N TYR A 223 0.89 20.88 -11.48
CA TYR A 223 0.42 21.73 -12.58
C TYR A 223 -0.66 21.04 -13.43
N ALA A 224 -0.47 19.75 -13.72
CA ALA A 224 -1.43 18.91 -14.42
C ALA A 224 -1.93 17.85 -13.43
N GLN A 225 -3.09 18.13 -12.83
CA GLN A 225 -3.71 17.21 -11.88
C GLN A 225 -4.51 16.16 -12.66
N SER A 226 -4.14 14.89 -12.50
CA SER A 226 -4.98 13.77 -12.91
C SER A 226 -6.02 13.52 -11.82
N SER A 227 -7.29 13.63 -12.14
CA SER A 227 -8.40 13.18 -11.29
C SER A 227 -8.38 11.66 -11.14
#